data_45132c7e1ab2c8d6871f0cd39092af19
#
_entry.id   45132c7e1ab2c8d6871f0cd39092af19
#
_cell.length_a   1.000
_cell.length_b   1.000
_cell.length_c   1.000
_cell.angle_alpha   90.00
_cell.angle_beta   90.00
_cell.angle_gamma   90.00
#
_symmetry.space_group_name_H-M   'P 1'
#
loop_
_entity.id
_entity.type
_entity.pdbx_description
1 polymer ?
#
loop_
_entity_poly.entity_id
_entity_poly.type
_entity_poly.pdbx_seq_one_letter_code
_entity_poly.pdbx_strand_id
1 'polypeptide(L)'
;AGIAAQAGAQIVENCAVRALDMTAGRVSGVVTEMGVIKAPEVVLAGGAWSALFLRNMGVSIPQLSVRSTVAATQPLPVVQMGGVADKNLAFRARTDGGYSLASGGFAELFVGPDAFRALPKYLTQLRADPFGVRLSPAAPKGFPDAWGTPRSWAGDDVSPFERMRILNPTLNSQKIHDLCARFERMFPHLGPVRLKSAWAGMIDTMPDIVPVMDRVATLPGLTVGTGFSGHGFGIGPAAGRILAALATGTDVGHDLNRDR
;
A
#
# COMPACT_ATOMS: atom_id res chain seq x y z
N ALA A 1 -7.05 13.67 -7.96
CA ALA A 1 -8.29 13.35 -8.70
C ALA A 1 -8.78 14.59 -9.47
N GLY A 2 -9.13 15.74 -8.82
CA GLY A 2 -9.70 16.91 -9.50
C GLY A 2 -8.89 17.45 -10.68
N ILE A 3 -7.58 17.62 -10.53
CA ILE A 3 -6.69 18.08 -11.62
C ILE A 3 -6.66 17.08 -12.78
N ALA A 4 -6.65 15.78 -12.50
CA ALA A 4 -6.68 14.76 -13.54
C ALA A 4 -8.00 14.79 -14.31
N ALA A 5 -9.13 14.95 -13.63
CA ALA A 5 -10.43 15.11 -14.28
C ALA A 5 -10.49 16.36 -15.18
N GLN A 6 -9.94 17.49 -14.72
CA GLN A 6 -9.82 18.71 -15.53
C GLN A 6 -8.94 18.53 -16.78
N ALA A 7 -7.96 17.62 -16.68
CA ALA A 7 -7.12 17.22 -17.82
C ALA A 7 -7.75 16.13 -18.72
N GLY A 8 -9.02 15.79 -18.51
CA GLY A 8 -9.78 14.85 -19.33
C GLY A 8 -9.78 13.40 -18.85
N ALA A 9 -9.18 13.10 -17.69
CA ALA A 9 -9.24 11.75 -17.14
C ALA A 9 -10.64 11.43 -16.61
N GLN A 10 -11.16 10.25 -16.99
CA GLN A 10 -12.42 9.73 -16.43
C GLN A 10 -12.12 8.96 -15.13
N ILE A 11 -12.79 9.33 -14.05
CA ILE A 11 -12.69 8.67 -12.75
C ILE A 11 -13.97 7.88 -12.53
N VAL A 12 -13.83 6.55 -12.48
CA VAL A 12 -14.95 5.63 -12.24
C VAL A 12 -14.79 5.03 -10.85
N GLU A 13 -15.66 5.41 -9.94
CA GLU A 13 -15.71 4.89 -8.58
C GLU A 13 -16.62 3.66 -8.50
N ASN A 14 -16.44 2.85 -7.44
CA ASN A 14 -17.23 1.64 -7.19
C ASN A 14 -17.24 0.66 -8.39
N CYS A 15 -16.10 0.57 -9.08
CA CYS A 15 -15.90 -0.29 -10.23
C CYS A 15 -14.66 -1.15 -10.03
N ALA A 16 -14.83 -2.36 -9.53
CA ALA A 16 -13.72 -3.28 -9.34
C ALA A 16 -13.25 -3.85 -10.67
N VAL A 17 -11.94 -3.86 -10.88
CA VAL A 17 -11.30 -4.56 -12.01
C VAL A 17 -11.08 -6.01 -11.62
N ARG A 18 -11.68 -6.94 -12.36
CA ARG A 18 -11.63 -8.38 -12.11
C ARG A 18 -10.38 -9.03 -12.72
N ALA A 19 -10.10 -8.69 -13.98
CA ALA A 19 -9.04 -9.30 -14.76
C ALA A 19 -8.57 -8.37 -15.88
N LEU A 20 -7.47 -8.75 -16.54
CA LEU A 20 -7.10 -8.15 -17.83
C LEU A 20 -7.95 -8.76 -18.94
N ASP A 21 -8.34 -7.94 -19.89
CA ASP A 21 -8.87 -8.39 -21.17
C ASP A 21 -7.68 -8.59 -22.14
N MET A 22 -7.55 -9.79 -22.69
CA MET A 22 -6.38 -10.20 -23.48
C MET A 22 -6.79 -10.51 -24.92
N THR A 23 -6.06 -10.01 -25.88
CA THR A 23 -6.22 -10.31 -27.30
C THR A 23 -4.85 -10.62 -27.91
N ALA A 24 -4.71 -11.75 -28.58
CA ALA A 24 -3.47 -12.19 -29.24
C ALA A 24 -2.23 -12.12 -28.30
N GLY A 25 -2.37 -12.50 -27.02
CA GLY A 25 -1.29 -12.50 -26.03
C GLY A 25 -0.89 -11.14 -25.49
N ARG A 26 -1.65 -10.08 -25.79
CA ARG A 26 -1.43 -8.72 -25.32
C ARG A 26 -2.65 -8.19 -24.57
N VAL A 27 -2.43 -7.29 -23.63
CA VAL A 27 -3.52 -6.53 -22.98
C VAL A 27 -4.29 -5.72 -24.04
N SER A 28 -5.60 -5.84 -24.02
CA SER A 28 -6.55 -5.10 -24.86
C SER A 28 -7.58 -4.32 -24.03
N GLY A 29 -7.49 -4.42 -22.70
CA GLY A 29 -8.37 -3.75 -21.79
C GLY A 29 -8.41 -4.40 -20.41
N VAL A 30 -9.48 -4.10 -19.70
CA VAL A 30 -9.77 -4.70 -18.39
C VAL A 30 -11.22 -5.18 -18.33
N VAL A 31 -11.44 -6.30 -17.65
CA VAL A 31 -12.75 -6.81 -17.30
C VAL A 31 -13.10 -6.24 -15.94
N THR A 32 -14.20 -5.52 -15.85
CA THR A 32 -14.72 -4.95 -14.61
C THR A 32 -16.05 -5.56 -14.22
N GLU A 33 -16.52 -5.31 -13.03
CA GLU A 33 -17.88 -5.67 -12.60
C GLU A 33 -18.98 -4.96 -13.42
N MET A 34 -18.64 -3.85 -14.08
CA MET A 34 -19.56 -3.05 -14.90
C MET A 34 -19.44 -3.34 -16.42
N GLY A 35 -18.57 -4.29 -16.80
CA GLY A 35 -18.29 -4.63 -18.19
C GLY A 35 -16.83 -4.47 -18.58
N VAL A 36 -16.54 -4.59 -19.87
CA VAL A 36 -15.19 -4.50 -20.42
C VAL A 36 -14.86 -3.06 -20.80
N ILE A 37 -13.72 -2.58 -20.34
CA ILE A 37 -13.14 -1.30 -20.76
C ILE A 37 -11.94 -1.59 -21.67
N LYS A 38 -12.02 -1.18 -22.93
CA LYS A 38 -10.95 -1.40 -23.90
C LYS A 38 -9.85 -0.35 -23.73
N ALA A 39 -8.61 -0.80 -23.61
CA ALA A 39 -7.41 0.03 -23.54
C ALA A 39 -6.18 -0.79 -23.96
N PRO A 40 -5.31 -0.28 -24.85
CA PRO A 40 -4.12 -1.00 -25.30
C PRO A 40 -3.02 -1.06 -24.23
N GLU A 41 -3.05 -0.17 -23.25
CA GLU A 41 -2.13 -0.09 -22.13
C GLU A 41 -2.91 0.06 -20.84
N VAL A 42 -2.50 -0.68 -19.79
CA VAL A 42 -3.08 -0.67 -18.46
C VAL A 42 -1.98 -0.42 -17.44
N VAL A 43 -2.24 0.46 -16.47
CA VAL A 43 -1.36 0.68 -15.33
C VAL A 43 -2.01 0.12 -14.07
N LEU A 44 -1.38 -0.88 -13.46
CA LEU A 44 -1.78 -1.43 -12.18
C LEU A 44 -1.13 -0.64 -11.04
N ALA A 45 -1.93 0.13 -10.31
CA ALA A 45 -1.52 0.89 -9.14
C ALA A 45 -2.43 0.56 -7.94
N GLY A 46 -2.64 -0.74 -7.70
CA GLY A 46 -3.60 -1.28 -6.73
C GLY A 46 -3.10 -1.32 -5.28
N GLY A 47 -1.88 -0.84 -4.99
CA GLY A 47 -1.30 -0.87 -3.65
C GLY A 47 -1.30 -2.31 -3.08
N ALA A 48 -1.84 -2.51 -1.90
CA ALA A 48 -1.89 -3.81 -1.23
C ALA A 48 -2.69 -4.90 -1.99
N TRP A 49 -3.50 -4.52 -2.98
CA TRP A 49 -4.23 -5.45 -3.85
C TRP A 49 -3.39 -5.97 -5.03
N SER A 50 -2.29 -5.30 -5.38
CA SER A 50 -1.55 -5.55 -6.61
C SER A 50 -1.00 -6.98 -6.70
N ALA A 51 -0.41 -7.49 -5.61
CA ALA A 51 0.14 -8.85 -5.60
C ALA A 51 -0.94 -9.91 -5.87
N LEU A 52 -2.13 -9.75 -5.29
CA LEU A 52 -3.25 -10.67 -5.50
C LEU A 52 -3.77 -10.60 -6.95
N PHE A 53 -3.88 -9.39 -7.52
CA PHE A 53 -4.29 -9.21 -8.91
C PHE A 53 -3.29 -9.84 -9.88
N LEU A 54 -2.00 -9.53 -9.71
CA LEU A 54 -0.92 -10.08 -10.55
C LEU A 54 -0.88 -11.60 -10.49
N ARG A 55 -1.10 -12.18 -9.30
CA ARG A 55 -1.14 -13.62 -9.14
C ARG A 55 -2.26 -14.26 -9.93
N ASN A 56 -3.45 -13.69 -9.95
CA ASN A 56 -4.55 -14.17 -10.79
C ASN A 56 -4.17 -14.17 -12.28
N MET A 57 -3.26 -13.26 -12.67
CA MET A 57 -2.71 -13.18 -14.04
C MET A 57 -1.43 -13.99 -14.25
N GLY A 58 -1.05 -14.87 -13.31
CA GLY A 58 0.14 -15.72 -13.41
C GLY A 58 1.47 -15.01 -13.09
N VAL A 59 1.45 -13.78 -12.61
CA VAL A 59 2.63 -13.02 -12.22
C VAL A 59 2.77 -12.99 -10.70
N SER A 60 3.96 -13.24 -10.18
CA SER A 60 4.24 -13.25 -8.74
C SER A 60 5.29 -12.21 -8.38
N ILE A 61 4.96 -11.36 -7.42
CA ILE A 61 5.89 -10.40 -6.80
C ILE A 61 5.94 -10.67 -5.28
N PRO A 62 7.07 -10.41 -4.61
CA PRO A 62 7.22 -10.67 -3.18
C PRO A 62 6.64 -9.55 -2.31
N GLN A 63 5.53 -8.96 -2.74
CA GLN A 63 4.83 -7.94 -1.98
C GLN A 63 4.03 -8.57 -0.84
N LEU A 64 4.15 -7.98 0.36
CA LEU A 64 3.33 -8.27 1.52
C LEU A 64 2.58 -7.02 1.96
N SER A 65 1.63 -7.18 2.88
CA SER A 65 0.93 -6.06 3.50
C SER A 65 1.13 -6.07 5.00
N VAL A 66 1.37 -4.91 5.57
CA VAL A 66 1.50 -4.72 7.02
C VAL A 66 0.47 -3.72 7.52
N ARG A 67 -0.06 -3.98 8.72
CA ARG A 67 -0.95 -3.04 9.40
C ARG A 67 -0.13 -1.97 10.10
N SER A 68 -0.49 -0.71 9.90
CA SER A 68 0.00 0.44 10.67
C SER A 68 -1.15 1.12 11.39
N THR A 69 -0.96 1.42 12.67
CA THR A 69 -1.93 2.14 13.51
C THR A 69 -1.43 3.55 13.76
N VAL A 70 -2.31 4.53 13.59
CA VAL A 70 -2.02 5.95 13.71
C VAL A 70 -3.03 6.59 14.66
N ALA A 71 -2.58 7.53 15.48
CA ALA A 71 -3.41 8.34 16.35
C ALA A 71 -3.31 9.82 15.96
N ALA A 72 -4.41 10.55 16.11
CA ALA A 72 -4.45 12.01 16.04
C ALA A 72 -4.83 12.58 17.40
N THR A 73 -4.06 13.55 17.88
CA THR A 73 -4.33 14.22 19.16
C THR A 73 -5.34 15.36 19.00
N GLN A 74 -5.96 15.75 20.08
CA GLN A 74 -6.55 17.09 20.22
C GLN A 74 -5.45 18.15 20.05
N PRO A 75 -5.81 19.44 19.82
CA PRO A 75 -4.85 20.53 19.76
C PRO A 75 -3.96 20.57 21.00
N LEU A 76 -2.67 20.79 20.78
CA LEU A 76 -1.63 20.89 21.78
C LEU A 76 -0.69 22.06 21.43
N PRO A 77 0.03 22.64 22.42
CA PRO A 77 1.07 23.60 22.14
C PRO A 77 2.09 23.07 21.11
N VAL A 78 2.57 23.96 20.27
CA VAL A 78 3.50 23.58 19.20
C VAL A 78 4.86 23.26 19.79
N VAL A 79 5.32 22.02 19.63
CA VAL A 79 6.69 21.57 20.00
C VAL A 79 7.58 21.43 18.78
N GLN A 80 7.01 21.13 17.61
CA GLN A 80 7.71 21.03 16.34
C GLN A 80 6.72 21.17 15.19
N MET A 81 7.06 21.98 14.20
CA MET A 81 6.20 22.23 13.02
C MET A 81 6.35 21.15 11.92
N GLY A 82 7.51 20.52 11.81
CA GLY A 82 7.80 19.49 10.82
C GLY A 82 7.40 18.09 11.27
N GLY A 83 7.78 17.11 10.46
CA GLY A 83 7.75 15.71 10.81
C GLY A 83 9.02 15.31 11.55
N VAL A 84 8.89 14.52 12.58
CA VAL A 84 9.98 13.92 13.35
C VAL A 84 9.74 12.43 13.42
N ALA A 85 10.77 11.63 13.23
CA ALA A 85 10.68 10.18 13.37
C ALA A 85 11.94 9.60 14.00
N ASP A 86 11.75 8.69 14.94
CA ASP A 86 12.72 7.74 15.38
C ASP A 86 12.19 6.32 15.21
N LYS A 87 12.96 5.31 15.64
CA LYS A 87 12.56 3.89 15.56
C LYS A 87 11.25 3.58 16.31
N ASN A 88 10.83 4.37 17.31
CA ASN A 88 9.71 4.06 18.19
C ASN A 88 8.49 4.96 18.01
N LEU A 89 8.72 6.22 17.61
CA LEU A 89 7.70 7.24 17.49
C LEU A 89 7.98 8.13 16.28
N ALA A 90 6.98 8.30 15.46
CA ALA A 90 6.95 9.35 14.45
C ALA A 90 5.78 10.28 14.77
N PHE A 91 6.01 11.58 14.66
CA PHE A 91 4.94 12.56 14.84
C PHE A 91 5.08 13.73 13.87
N ARG A 92 3.96 14.35 13.57
CA ARG A 92 3.88 15.51 12.68
C ARG A 92 2.78 16.43 13.14
N ALA A 93 3.07 17.74 13.18
CA ALA A 93 2.06 18.76 13.41
C ALA A 93 0.98 18.71 12.32
N ARG A 94 -0.25 18.95 12.73
CA ARG A 94 -1.45 18.99 11.88
C ARG A 94 -1.95 20.44 11.77
N THR A 95 -2.64 20.72 10.67
CA THR A 95 -3.24 22.04 10.43
C THR A 95 -4.35 22.41 11.43
N ASP A 96 -4.91 21.39 12.13
CA ASP A 96 -5.93 21.57 13.17
C ASP A 96 -5.34 21.80 14.58
N GLY A 97 -4.02 21.99 14.67
CA GLY A 97 -3.30 22.25 15.91
C GLY A 97 -2.95 21.01 16.73
N GLY A 98 -3.35 19.81 16.30
CA GLY A 98 -2.95 18.55 16.92
C GLY A 98 -1.72 17.94 16.29
N TYR A 99 -1.40 16.70 16.70
CA TYR A 99 -0.32 15.88 16.14
C TYR A 99 -0.85 14.55 15.61
N SER A 100 -0.32 14.10 14.48
CA SER A 100 -0.43 12.71 14.09
C SER A 100 0.72 11.94 14.72
N LEU A 101 0.42 10.83 15.41
CA LEU A 101 1.37 9.93 16.07
C LEU A 101 1.34 8.58 15.37
N ALA A 102 2.49 8.06 14.99
CA ALA A 102 2.66 6.77 14.36
C ALA A 102 3.90 6.06 14.92
N SER A 103 4.07 4.77 14.64
CA SER A 103 5.32 4.08 14.92
C SER A 103 6.35 4.41 13.84
N GLY A 104 7.57 4.73 14.23
CA GLY A 104 8.65 5.03 13.29
C GLY A 104 9.18 3.79 12.56
N GLY A 105 9.18 2.62 13.19
CA GLY A 105 9.75 1.41 12.61
C GLY A 105 8.98 0.11 12.90
N PHE A 106 7.78 0.21 13.48
CA PHE A 106 7.01 -0.97 13.86
C PHE A 106 5.83 -1.20 12.92
N ALA A 107 5.75 -2.40 12.38
CA ALA A 107 4.63 -2.85 11.56
C ALA A 107 4.08 -4.19 12.07
N GLU A 108 2.83 -4.50 11.75
CA GLU A 108 2.19 -5.76 12.09
C GLU A 108 1.88 -6.53 10.81
N LEU A 109 2.56 -7.67 10.62
CA LEU A 109 2.34 -8.57 9.51
C LEU A 109 1.28 -9.61 9.88
N PHE A 110 0.25 -9.72 9.07
CA PHE A 110 -0.66 -10.85 9.12
C PHE A 110 -0.05 -12.06 8.41
N VAL A 111 0.14 -13.15 9.14
CA VAL A 111 0.67 -14.40 8.57
C VAL A 111 -0.39 -15.05 7.70
N GLY A 112 -0.15 -15.07 6.41
CA GLY A 112 -1.02 -15.67 5.40
C GLY A 112 -0.19 -16.45 4.37
N PRO A 113 -0.83 -17.07 3.36
CA PRO A 113 -0.14 -17.86 2.33
C PRO A 113 0.97 -17.10 1.59
N ASP A 114 0.80 -15.79 1.42
CA ASP A 114 1.79 -14.95 0.74
C ASP A 114 3.02 -14.70 1.58
N ALA A 115 2.88 -14.63 2.92
CA ALA A 115 4.01 -14.52 3.85
C ALA A 115 4.95 -15.73 3.71
N PHE A 116 4.41 -16.95 3.63
CA PHE A 116 5.23 -18.15 3.42
C PHE A 116 5.92 -18.17 2.06
N ARG A 117 5.23 -17.75 1.00
CA ARG A 117 5.80 -17.69 -0.34
C ARG A 117 6.91 -16.66 -0.45
N ALA A 118 6.72 -15.48 0.10
CA ALA A 118 7.68 -14.39 0.04
C ALA A 118 8.83 -14.56 1.05
N LEU A 119 8.70 -15.45 2.06
CA LEU A 119 9.67 -15.63 3.14
C LEU A 119 11.13 -15.69 2.68
N PRO A 120 11.52 -16.44 1.63
CA PRO A 120 12.92 -16.48 1.21
C PRO A 120 13.48 -15.11 0.83
N LYS A 121 12.64 -14.22 0.26
CA LYS A 121 13.04 -12.86 -0.14
C LYS A 121 13.14 -11.91 1.07
N TYR A 122 12.43 -12.19 2.15
CA TYR A 122 12.45 -11.39 3.38
C TYR A 122 13.49 -11.83 4.41
N LEU A 123 14.22 -12.93 4.18
CA LEU A 123 15.18 -13.45 5.15
C LEU A 123 16.29 -12.45 5.52
N THR A 124 16.75 -11.66 4.56
CA THR A 124 17.78 -10.65 4.82
C THR A 124 17.26 -9.55 5.73
N GLN A 125 16.05 -9.06 5.48
CA GLN A 125 15.40 -8.04 6.31
C GLN A 125 15.11 -8.58 7.72
N LEU A 126 14.59 -9.80 7.83
CA LEU A 126 14.32 -10.43 9.12
C LEU A 126 15.58 -10.67 9.95
N ARG A 127 16.72 -10.95 9.30
CA ARG A 127 18.03 -11.05 10.00
C ARG A 127 18.55 -9.71 10.46
N ALA A 128 18.33 -8.66 9.68
CA ALA A 128 18.78 -7.30 10.03
C ALA A 128 17.94 -6.69 11.18
N ASP A 129 16.63 -6.91 11.18
CA ASP A 129 15.71 -6.45 12.24
C ASP A 129 14.66 -7.52 12.58
N PRO A 130 15.02 -8.50 13.42
CA PRO A 130 14.12 -9.62 13.75
C PRO A 130 12.92 -9.20 14.62
N PHE A 131 12.94 -8.01 15.20
CA PHE A 131 11.89 -7.49 16.08
C PHE A 131 11.13 -6.27 15.51
N GLY A 132 11.47 -5.82 14.31
CA GLY A 132 10.83 -4.68 13.65
C GLY A 132 9.40 -4.99 13.18
N VAL A 133 9.06 -6.27 13.06
CA VAL A 133 7.73 -6.71 12.62
C VAL A 133 7.11 -7.63 13.68
N ARG A 134 5.89 -7.29 14.11
CA ARG A 134 5.07 -8.17 14.93
C ARG A 134 4.22 -9.07 14.05
N LEU A 135 4.24 -10.37 14.30
CA LEU A 135 3.42 -11.33 13.59
C LEU A 135 2.03 -11.42 14.24
N SER A 136 0.99 -11.38 13.43
CA SER A 136 -0.39 -11.69 13.79
C SER A 136 -0.84 -12.93 13.03
N PRO A 137 -1.58 -13.87 13.66
CA PRO A 137 -1.78 -15.22 13.11
C PRO A 137 -2.57 -15.25 11.81
N ALA A 138 -3.46 -14.26 11.56
CA ALA A 138 -4.23 -14.20 10.33
C ALA A 138 -4.70 -12.77 10.05
N ALA A 139 -4.83 -12.44 8.75
CA ALA A 139 -5.51 -11.25 8.31
C ALA A 139 -7.03 -11.36 8.51
N PRO A 140 -7.75 -10.24 8.66
CA PRO A 140 -9.22 -10.25 8.67
C PRO A 140 -9.78 -10.92 7.40
N LYS A 141 -10.93 -11.58 7.56
CA LYS A 141 -11.61 -12.26 6.43
C LYS A 141 -11.82 -11.29 5.26
N GLY A 142 -11.48 -11.75 4.06
CA GLY A 142 -11.63 -10.99 2.81
C GLY A 142 -10.43 -10.11 2.44
N PHE A 143 -9.45 -9.92 3.35
CA PHE A 143 -8.22 -9.20 3.01
C PHE A 143 -7.38 -10.02 2.01
N PRO A 144 -6.51 -9.37 1.21
CA PRO A 144 -5.66 -10.06 0.22
C PRO A 144 -4.83 -11.19 0.83
N ASP A 145 -4.29 -10.94 2.03
CA ASP A 145 -3.42 -11.89 2.74
C ASP A 145 -4.19 -12.93 3.57
N ALA A 146 -5.53 -12.86 3.62
CA ALA A 146 -6.32 -13.79 4.42
C ALA A 146 -6.28 -15.21 3.82
N TRP A 147 -6.26 -16.23 4.70
CA TRP A 147 -6.22 -17.63 4.32
C TRP A 147 -7.36 -18.07 3.39
N GLY A 148 -8.56 -17.53 3.62
CA GLY A 148 -9.76 -17.86 2.87
C GLY A 148 -10.01 -16.99 1.62
N THR A 149 -9.14 -16.05 1.29
CA THR A 149 -9.30 -15.21 0.11
C THR A 149 -8.90 -15.98 -1.14
N PRO A 150 -9.79 -16.09 -2.16
CA PRO A 150 -9.47 -16.75 -3.42
C PRO A 150 -8.26 -16.09 -4.09
N ARG A 151 -7.39 -16.91 -4.66
CA ARG A 151 -6.16 -16.46 -5.35
C ARG A 151 -6.20 -16.69 -6.85
N SER A 152 -7.31 -17.22 -7.33
CA SER A 152 -7.62 -17.39 -8.75
C SER A 152 -9.13 -17.30 -8.92
N TRP A 153 -9.59 -16.61 -9.95
CA TRP A 153 -11.00 -16.45 -10.36
C TRP A 153 -11.06 -16.13 -11.86
N ALA A 154 -12.19 -16.43 -12.49
CA ALA A 154 -12.43 -16.05 -13.87
C ALA A 154 -12.91 -14.59 -14.00
N GLY A 155 -12.83 -14.00 -15.20
CA GLY A 155 -13.23 -12.60 -15.42
C GLY A 155 -14.74 -12.34 -15.24
N ASP A 156 -15.56 -13.37 -15.31
CA ASP A 156 -17.01 -13.34 -15.04
C ASP A 156 -17.39 -13.63 -13.58
N ASP A 157 -16.44 -14.12 -12.78
CA ASP A 157 -16.65 -14.36 -11.35
C ASP A 157 -16.61 -13.06 -10.54
N VAL A 158 -17.31 -13.05 -9.41
CA VAL A 158 -17.18 -12.01 -8.39
C VAL A 158 -15.80 -12.08 -7.75
N SER A 159 -15.00 -11.06 -7.98
CA SER A 159 -13.61 -10.99 -7.52
C SER A 159 -13.49 -10.73 -6.01
N PRO A 160 -12.32 -11.01 -5.40
CA PRO A 160 -12.02 -10.57 -4.04
C PRO A 160 -12.12 -9.05 -3.85
N PHE A 161 -11.88 -8.26 -4.89
CA PHE A 161 -11.90 -6.79 -4.87
C PHE A 161 -13.32 -6.22 -4.74
N GLU A 162 -14.31 -6.93 -5.24
CA GLU A 162 -15.73 -6.59 -5.04
C GLU A 162 -16.22 -6.95 -3.64
N ARG A 163 -15.73 -8.06 -3.10
CA ARG A 163 -16.09 -8.55 -1.76
C ARG A 163 -15.47 -7.71 -0.65
N MET A 164 -14.27 -7.15 -0.88
CA MET A 164 -13.53 -6.31 0.04
C MET A 164 -12.95 -5.10 -0.71
N ARG A 165 -13.72 -4.02 -0.81
CA ARG A 165 -13.34 -2.82 -1.57
C ARG A 165 -12.39 -1.91 -0.81
N ILE A 166 -12.47 -1.91 0.53
CA ILE A 166 -11.71 -1.01 1.39
C ILE A 166 -11.00 -1.84 2.45
N LEU A 167 -9.66 -1.72 2.50
CA LEU A 167 -8.84 -2.33 3.54
C LEU A 167 -8.84 -1.42 4.77
N ASN A 168 -9.79 -1.66 5.66
CA ASN A 168 -9.93 -0.92 6.91
C ASN A 168 -9.76 -1.88 8.11
N PRO A 169 -8.52 -2.22 8.50
CA PRO A 169 -8.27 -3.14 9.59
C PRO A 169 -8.62 -2.52 10.93
N THR A 170 -9.00 -3.35 11.88
CA THR A 170 -9.18 -2.91 13.27
C THR A 170 -7.86 -2.37 13.81
N LEU A 171 -7.92 -1.20 14.44
CA LEU A 171 -6.75 -0.59 15.06
C LEU A 171 -6.21 -1.42 16.24
N ASN A 172 -4.92 -1.26 16.53
CA ASN A 172 -4.29 -1.85 17.69
C ASN A 172 -4.35 -0.87 18.87
N SER A 173 -5.27 -1.11 19.83
CA SER A 173 -5.48 -0.23 20.98
C SER A 173 -4.24 -0.12 21.88
N GLN A 174 -3.51 -1.22 22.08
CA GLN A 174 -2.26 -1.20 22.86
C GLN A 174 -1.23 -0.29 22.19
N LYS A 175 -1.13 -0.35 20.87
CA LYS A 175 -0.20 0.50 20.11
C LYS A 175 -0.55 1.98 20.24
N ILE A 176 -1.83 2.32 20.23
CA ILE A 176 -2.28 3.71 20.44
C ILE A 176 -1.85 4.20 21.83
N HIS A 177 -2.09 3.38 22.86
CA HIS A 177 -1.65 3.69 24.22
C HIS A 177 -0.13 3.91 24.30
N ASP A 178 0.64 3.02 23.69
CA ASP A 178 2.11 3.12 23.64
C ASP A 178 2.59 4.41 22.94
N LEU A 179 1.94 4.80 21.82
CA LEU A 179 2.27 6.02 21.10
C LEU A 179 2.03 7.27 21.94
N CYS A 180 0.86 7.36 22.58
CA CYS A 180 0.53 8.46 23.49
C CYS A 180 1.53 8.53 24.66
N ALA A 181 1.77 7.43 25.33
CA ALA A 181 2.71 7.37 26.45
C ALA A 181 4.15 7.75 26.06
N ARG A 182 4.59 7.41 24.83
CA ARG A 182 5.91 7.81 24.32
C ARG A 182 5.95 9.30 24.03
N PHE A 183 4.91 9.88 23.45
CA PHE A 183 4.83 11.30 23.15
C PHE A 183 4.78 12.11 24.46
N GLU A 184 4.01 11.69 25.47
CA GLU A 184 3.97 12.29 26.80
C GLU A 184 5.31 12.27 27.50
N ARG A 185 6.05 11.15 27.42
CA ARG A 185 7.40 11.05 27.98
C ARG A 185 8.41 11.98 27.28
N MET A 186 8.25 12.17 25.98
CA MET A 186 9.10 13.07 25.19
C MET A 186 8.82 14.53 25.49
N PHE A 187 7.58 14.87 25.77
CA PHE A 187 7.11 16.24 26.01
C PHE A 187 6.26 16.35 27.31
N PRO A 188 6.86 16.11 28.50
CA PRO A 188 6.11 16.03 29.74
C PRO A 188 5.39 17.33 30.13
N HIS A 189 5.88 18.47 29.63
CA HIS A 189 5.28 19.78 29.86
C HIS A 189 3.93 19.99 29.15
N LEU A 190 3.57 19.13 28.20
CA LEU A 190 2.28 19.19 27.50
C LEU A 190 1.14 18.54 28.29
N GLY A 191 1.48 17.77 29.34
CA GLY A 191 0.50 16.99 30.09
C GLY A 191 -0.07 15.81 29.31
N PRO A 192 -1.19 15.22 29.77
CA PRO A 192 -1.78 14.02 29.17
C PRO A 192 -2.31 14.29 27.75
N VAL A 193 -1.97 13.39 26.82
CA VAL A 193 -2.43 13.46 25.44
C VAL A 193 -3.87 12.97 25.33
N ARG A 194 -4.75 13.86 24.84
CA ARG A 194 -6.12 13.49 24.49
C ARG A 194 -6.22 13.18 23.01
N LEU A 195 -6.82 12.05 22.69
CA LEU A 195 -7.04 11.65 21.29
C LEU A 195 -8.23 12.39 20.70
N LYS A 196 -8.08 12.81 19.44
CA LYS A 196 -9.17 13.27 18.57
C LYS A 196 -9.74 12.09 17.78
N SER A 197 -8.87 11.27 17.23
CA SER A 197 -9.23 10.08 16.47
C SER A 197 -8.05 9.10 16.38
N ALA A 198 -8.33 7.87 16.00
CA ALA A 198 -7.31 6.88 15.66
C ALA A 198 -7.83 6.00 14.52
N TRP A 199 -6.92 5.50 13.72
CA TRP A 199 -7.23 4.61 12.60
C TRP A 199 -6.08 3.64 12.35
N ALA A 200 -6.33 2.65 11.52
CA ALA A 200 -5.30 1.77 10.99
C ALA A 200 -5.46 1.64 9.46
N GLY A 201 -4.38 1.31 8.79
CA GLY A 201 -4.36 1.06 7.36
C GLY A 201 -3.42 -0.09 7.01
N MET A 202 -3.61 -0.66 5.84
CA MET A 202 -2.69 -1.64 5.27
C MET A 202 -1.67 -0.91 4.38
N ILE A 203 -0.41 -1.17 4.62
CA ILE A 203 0.71 -0.66 3.83
C ILE A 203 1.27 -1.84 3.05
N ASP A 204 1.36 -1.70 1.73
CA ASP A 204 2.09 -2.63 0.87
C ASP A 204 3.61 -2.49 1.11
N THR A 205 4.33 -3.58 1.19
CA THR A 205 5.77 -3.57 1.44
C THR A 205 6.51 -4.56 0.55
N MET A 206 7.71 -4.15 0.14
CA MET A 206 8.66 -4.99 -0.60
C MET A 206 9.83 -5.38 0.31
N PRO A 207 10.55 -6.47 0.00
CA PRO A 207 11.67 -6.95 0.82
C PRO A 207 12.80 -5.94 1.01
N ASP A 208 13.04 -5.10 0.01
CA ASP A 208 14.07 -4.05 -0.03
C ASP A 208 13.51 -2.64 0.18
N ILE A 209 12.20 -2.54 0.46
CA ILE A 209 11.47 -1.27 0.66
C ILE A 209 11.48 -0.39 -0.62
N VAL A 210 11.84 -0.96 -1.76
CA VAL A 210 11.88 -0.25 -3.05
C VAL A 210 10.61 -0.55 -3.84
N PRO A 211 9.93 0.48 -4.38
CA PRO A 211 8.75 0.26 -5.22
C PRO A 211 9.13 -0.43 -6.53
N VAL A 212 8.22 -1.28 -6.99
CA VAL A 212 8.28 -1.84 -8.35
C VAL A 212 7.56 -0.89 -9.30
N MET A 213 8.28 -0.39 -10.28
CA MET A 213 7.74 0.42 -11.38
C MET A 213 8.32 -0.12 -12.69
N ASP A 214 7.57 -1.00 -13.37
CA ASP A 214 8.08 -1.67 -14.58
C ASP A 214 6.94 -2.15 -15.47
N ARG A 215 7.28 -2.47 -16.72
CA ARG A 215 6.40 -3.18 -17.66
C ARG A 215 6.49 -4.68 -17.39
N VAL A 216 5.35 -5.35 -17.37
CA VAL A 216 5.32 -6.79 -17.16
C VAL A 216 5.64 -7.52 -18.45
N ALA A 217 6.84 -8.07 -18.57
CA ALA A 217 7.32 -8.70 -19.81
C ALA A 217 6.42 -9.85 -20.31
N THR A 218 5.83 -10.62 -19.38
CA THR A 218 4.92 -11.74 -19.70
C THR A 218 3.49 -11.31 -20.05
N LEU A 219 3.15 -10.02 -19.81
CA LEU A 219 1.84 -9.43 -20.08
C LEU A 219 2.01 -8.10 -20.83
N PRO A 220 2.40 -8.13 -22.11
CA PRO A 220 2.61 -6.91 -22.90
C PRO A 220 1.38 -6.00 -22.86
N GLY A 221 1.57 -4.72 -22.57
CA GLY A 221 0.50 -3.75 -22.32
C GLY A 221 0.12 -3.55 -20.87
N LEU A 222 0.77 -4.28 -19.92
CA LEU A 222 0.63 -4.04 -18.50
C LEU A 222 1.88 -3.36 -17.94
N THR A 223 1.68 -2.23 -17.27
CA THR A 223 2.67 -1.54 -16.43
C THR A 223 2.24 -1.65 -14.98
N VAL A 224 3.17 -1.86 -14.06
CA VAL A 224 2.90 -2.00 -12.61
C VAL A 224 3.61 -0.91 -11.84
N GLY A 225 2.89 -0.28 -10.89
CA GLY A 225 3.43 0.61 -9.88
C GLY A 225 2.92 0.22 -8.50
N THR A 226 3.75 -0.42 -7.68
CA THR A 226 3.32 -0.93 -6.38
C THR A 226 4.50 -1.08 -5.41
N GLY A 227 4.24 -1.43 -4.15
CA GLY A 227 5.28 -1.69 -3.17
C GLY A 227 5.93 -0.44 -2.60
N PHE A 228 5.18 0.66 -2.50
CA PHE A 228 5.71 1.96 -2.03
C PHE A 228 6.05 1.99 -0.54
N SER A 229 5.77 0.94 0.20
CA SER A 229 6.26 0.69 1.58
C SER A 229 6.01 1.87 2.55
N GLY A 230 4.88 2.56 2.40
CA GLY A 230 4.49 3.73 3.20
C GLY A 230 5.07 5.07 2.74
N HIS A 231 5.92 5.10 1.72
CA HIS A 231 6.54 6.33 1.19
C HIS A 231 5.78 6.94 -0.01
N GLY A 232 4.76 6.26 -0.52
CA GLY A 232 4.06 6.61 -1.76
C GLY A 232 3.48 8.02 -1.80
N PHE A 233 3.05 8.58 -0.66
CA PHE A 233 2.48 9.92 -0.64
C PHE A 233 3.50 11.00 -1.04
N GLY A 234 4.75 10.88 -0.58
CA GLY A 234 5.82 11.83 -0.91
C GLY A 234 6.33 11.69 -2.35
N ILE A 235 6.51 10.46 -2.82
CA ILE A 235 7.11 10.18 -4.14
C ILE A 235 6.06 9.96 -5.25
N GLY A 236 4.78 9.92 -4.91
CA GLY A 236 3.68 9.62 -5.83
C GLY A 236 3.65 10.45 -7.12
N PRO A 237 3.87 11.78 -7.09
CA PRO A 237 3.91 12.58 -8.32
C PRO A 237 5.02 12.18 -9.29
N ALA A 238 6.23 11.89 -8.76
CA ALA A 238 7.35 11.40 -9.57
C ALA A 238 7.08 9.98 -10.11
N ALA A 239 6.58 9.09 -9.25
CA ALA A 239 6.20 7.73 -9.63
C ALA A 239 5.11 7.74 -10.72
N GLY A 240 4.10 8.60 -10.59
CA GLY A 240 3.05 8.75 -11.60
C GLY A 240 3.60 9.17 -12.97
N ARG A 241 4.58 10.07 -12.99
CA ARG A 241 5.27 10.47 -14.23
C ARG A 241 6.07 9.30 -14.84
N ILE A 242 6.79 8.56 -14.03
CA ILE A 242 7.53 7.36 -14.46
C ILE A 242 6.58 6.32 -15.05
N LEU A 243 5.49 5.99 -14.35
CA LEU A 243 4.51 5.02 -14.83
C LEU A 243 3.83 5.47 -16.14
N ALA A 244 3.53 6.74 -16.27
CA ALA A 244 3.01 7.29 -17.52
C ALA A 244 4.01 7.15 -18.67
N ALA A 245 5.29 7.45 -18.44
CA ALA A 245 6.34 7.29 -19.44
C ALA A 245 6.52 5.82 -19.84
N LEU A 246 6.55 4.90 -18.87
CA LEU A 246 6.60 3.46 -19.13
C LEU A 246 5.39 2.99 -19.96
N ALA A 247 4.18 3.39 -19.60
CA ALA A 247 2.96 2.99 -20.30
C ALA A 247 2.91 3.54 -21.74
N THR A 248 3.39 4.78 -21.97
CA THR A 248 3.38 5.41 -23.30
C THR A 248 4.63 5.10 -24.12
N GLY A 249 5.62 4.42 -23.56
CA GLY A 249 6.89 4.09 -24.23
C GLY A 249 7.78 5.34 -24.48
N THR A 250 7.58 6.39 -23.68
CA THR A 250 8.44 7.59 -23.72
C THR A 250 9.62 7.47 -22.78
N ASP A 251 10.61 8.36 -22.92
CA ASP A 251 11.78 8.36 -22.02
C ASP A 251 11.37 8.65 -20.59
N VAL A 252 11.78 7.76 -19.70
CA VAL A 252 11.53 7.85 -18.25
C VAL A 252 12.35 8.97 -17.60
N GLY A 253 13.52 9.30 -18.16
CA GLY A 253 14.45 10.31 -17.63
C GLY A 253 15.14 9.90 -16.32
N HIS A 254 15.03 8.64 -15.91
CA HIS A 254 15.65 8.08 -14.70
C HIS A 254 16.15 6.66 -14.96
N ASP A 255 17.26 6.30 -14.36
CA ASP A 255 17.69 4.90 -14.33
C ASP A 255 16.82 4.12 -13.33
N LEU A 256 16.04 3.18 -13.84
CA LEU A 256 15.19 2.28 -13.05
C LEU A 256 15.88 0.94 -12.75
N ASN A 257 17.06 0.70 -13.37
CA ASN A 257 17.81 -0.51 -13.08
C ASN A 257 18.52 -0.32 -11.74
N ARG A 258 18.13 -1.10 -10.76
CA ARG A 258 18.96 -1.30 -9.58
C ARG A 258 19.85 -2.50 -9.82
N ASP A 259 21.07 -2.43 -9.31
CA ASP A 259 22.02 -3.53 -9.37
C ASP A 259 21.34 -4.83 -8.96
N ARG A 260 21.34 -5.77 -9.86
CA ARG A 260 20.68 -7.08 -9.73
C ARG A 260 21.44 -7.97 -8.76
#